data_283f2b037ce5c94fcffd2dc561f5cc0a
#
_entry.id   283f2b037ce5c94fcffd2dc561f5cc0a
#
_cell.length_a   1.000
_cell.length_b   1.000
_cell.length_c   1.000
_cell.angle_alpha   90.00
_cell.angle_beta   90.00
_cell.angle_gamma   90.00
#
_symmetry.space_group_name_H-M   'P 1'
#
loop_
_entity.id
_entity.type
_entity.pdbx_description
1 polymer ?
#
loop_
_entity_poly.entity_id
_entity_poly.type
_entity_poly.pdbx_seq_one_letter_code
_entity_poly.pdbx_strand_id
1 'polypeptide(L)'
;MEYIGILKLKGETVQVSEKFKKRDFVVTSEEQYPQHISFQLNQDRTDIIDPINVGEKVKVVFGLNGREWKKPDTEEIKYFNTLVAFQVVKVGGENF
;
A
#
# COMPACT_ATOMS: atom_id res chain seq x y z
N MET A 1 -0.16 2.54 -12.13
CA MET A 1 0.51 3.74 -11.56
C MET A 1 1.72 3.32 -10.76
N GLU A 2 2.68 4.22 -10.64
CA GLU A 2 3.91 3.93 -9.90
C GLU A 2 4.21 5.04 -8.91
N TYR A 3 4.76 4.67 -7.77
CA TYR A 3 5.17 5.61 -6.75
C TYR A 3 6.54 5.21 -6.20
N ILE A 4 7.45 6.17 -6.08
CA ILE A 4 8.80 5.91 -5.61
C ILE A 4 9.04 6.69 -4.31
N GLY A 5 9.57 6.02 -3.32
CA GLY A 5 9.88 6.64 -2.04
C GLY A 5 10.59 5.66 -1.12
N ILE A 6 10.65 6.02 0.15
CA ILE A 6 11.34 5.23 1.16
C ILE A 6 10.30 4.44 1.95
N LEU A 7 10.54 3.15 2.11
CA LEU A 7 9.65 2.31 2.92
C LEU A 7 9.75 2.74 4.37
N LYS A 8 8.64 3.22 4.92
CA LYS A 8 8.61 3.74 6.27
C LYS A 8 8.11 2.73 7.28
N LEU A 9 7.12 1.94 6.90
CA LEU A 9 6.47 1.03 7.81
C LEU A 9 5.96 -0.19 7.07
N LYS A 10 6.15 -1.37 7.66
CA LYS A 10 5.53 -2.61 7.19
C LYS A 10 4.51 -3.03 8.24
N GLY A 11 3.25 -3.01 7.88
CA GLY A 11 2.21 -3.48 8.77
C GLY A 11 2.19 -5.00 8.87
N GLU A 12 1.34 -5.51 9.71
CA GLU A 12 1.17 -6.95 9.84
C GLU A 12 0.04 -7.42 8.94
N THR A 13 0.14 -8.67 8.50
CA THR A 13 -0.94 -9.28 7.72
C THR A 13 -2.13 -9.51 8.63
N VAL A 14 -3.30 -9.05 8.19
CA VAL A 14 -4.54 -9.20 8.94
C VAL A 14 -5.49 -10.10 8.17
N GLN A 15 -6.02 -11.12 8.84
CA GLN A 15 -7.03 -11.98 8.26
C GLN A 15 -8.38 -11.31 8.44
N VAL A 16 -8.94 -10.80 7.36
CA VAL A 16 -10.19 -10.05 7.41
C VAL A 16 -11.39 -10.99 7.41
N SER A 17 -11.29 -12.08 6.66
CA SER A 17 -12.32 -13.10 6.61
C SER A 17 -11.66 -14.44 6.28
N GLU A 18 -12.45 -15.51 6.20
CA GLU A 18 -11.90 -16.82 5.90
C GLU A 18 -11.08 -16.85 4.62
N LYS A 19 -11.47 -16.04 3.66
CA LYS A 19 -10.85 -16.08 2.33
C LYS A 19 -10.10 -14.81 1.96
N PHE A 20 -10.01 -13.85 2.87
CA PHE A 20 -9.38 -12.58 2.52
C PHE A 20 -8.43 -12.13 3.62
N LYS A 21 -7.20 -11.88 3.24
CA LYS A 21 -6.21 -11.27 4.12
C LYS A 21 -5.61 -10.06 3.43
N LYS A 22 -5.15 -9.11 4.24
CA LYS A 22 -4.55 -7.89 3.73
C LYS A 22 -3.40 -7.45 4.61
N ARG A 23 -2.53 -6.63 4.06
CA ARG A 23 -1.40 -6.06 4.78
C ARG A 23 -1.16 -4.67 4.24
N ASP A 24 -0.97 -3.71 5.12
CA ASP A 24 -0.68 -2.33 4.72
C ASP A 24 0.79 -2.03 4.90
N PHE A 25 1.32 -1.15 4.07
CA PHE A 25 2.66 -0.61 4.27
C PHE A 25 2.66 0.85 3.86
N VAL A 26 3.60 1.61 4.37
CA VAL A 26 3.66 3.06 4.15
C VAL A 26 4.97 3.41 3.48
N VAL A 27 4.89 4.23 2.43
CA VAL A 27 6.04 4.75 1.70
C VAL A 27 6.04 6.27 1.84
N THR A 28 7.20 6.84 2.17
CA THR A 28 7.36 8.28 2.34
C THR A 28 8.10 8.85 1.15
N SER A 29 7.57 9.91 0.57
CA SER A 29 8.21 10.54 -0.58
C SER A 29 9.47 11.29 -0.17
N GLU A 30 10.41 11.40 -1.11
CA GLU A 30 11.65 12.12 -0.91
C GLU A 30 11.51 13.53 -1.47
N GLU A 31 10.85 14.38 -0.72
CA GLU A 31 10.67 15.76 -1.16
C GLU A 31 10.72 16.70 0.04
N GLN A 32 10.71 17.99 -0.22
CA GLN A 32 10.82 18.98 0.84
C GLN A 32 9.73 18.83 1.89
N TYR A 33 8.51 18.53 1.44
CA TYR A 33 7.37 18.28 2.33
C TYR A 33 6.93 16.84 2.13
N PRO A 34 7.54 15.89 2.85
CA PRO A 34 7.29 14.48 2.59
C PRO A 34 5.85 14.07 2.76
N GLN A 35 5.39 13.22 1.86
CA GLN A 35 4.06 12.64 1.93
C GLN A 35 4.18 11.19 2.38
N HIS A 36 3.27 10.77 3.23
CA HIS A 36 3.22 9.39 3.70
C HIS A 36 2.03 8.71 3.05
N ILE A 37 2.32 7.73 2.19
CA ILE A 37 1.29 7.07 1.40
C ILE A 37 1.13 5.63 1.87
N SER A 38 -0.08 5.26 2.22
CA SER A 38 -0.39 3.89 2.64
C SER A 38 -0.87 3.09 1.44
N PHE A 39 -0.28 1.90 1.26
CA PHE A 39 -0.66 0.97 0.22
C PHE A 39 -1.15 -0.32 0.85
N GLN A 40 -2.02 -1.03 0.15
CA GLN A 40 -2.58 -2.28 0.62
C GLN A 40 -2.14 -3.44 -0.26
N LEU A 41 -1.73 -4.54 0.38
CA LEU A 41 -1.42 -5.79 -0.29
C LEU A 41 -2.51 -6.79 0.07
N ASN A 42 -3.02 -7.50 -0.94
CA ASN A 42 -4.13 -8.44 -0.74
C ASN A 42 -3.73 -9.86 -1.08
N GLN A 43 -4.25 -10.82 -0.31
CA GLN A 43 -4.14 -12.25 -0.60
C GLN A 43 -2.67 -12.68 -0.73
N ASP A 44 -2.33 -13.32 -1.83
CA ASP A 44 -0.98 -13.86 -2.02
C ASP A 44 0.09 -12.80 -2.11
N ARG A 45 -0.28 -11.54 -2.29
CA ARG A 45 0.71 -10.47 -2.39
C ARG A 45 1.13 -9.90 -1.05
N THR A 46 0.54 -10.35 0.05
CA THR A 46 0.89 -9.83 1.37
C THR A 46 2.34 -10.07 1.75
N ASP A 47 2.99 -11.05 1.12
CA ASP A 47 4.38 -11.37 1.43
C ASP A 47 5.41 -10.65 0.57
N ILE A 48 5.00 -9.94 -0.46
CA ILE A 48 5.97 -9.34 -1.38
C ILE A 48 6.80 -8.23 -0.75
N ILE A 49 6.35 -7.68 0.38
CA ILE A 49 7.09 -6.65 1.08
C ILE A 49 8.12 -7.22 2.05
N ASP A 50 8.05 -8.50 2.36
CA ASP A 50 8.92 -9.11 3.37
C ASP A 50 10.41 -8.96 3.09
N PRO A 51 10.91 -9.16 1.87
CA PRO A 51 12.35 -9.04 1.64
C PRO A 51 12.87 -7.61 1.65
N ILE A 52 11.99 -6.63 1.74
CA ILE A 52 12.38 -5.23 1.71
C ILE A 52 12.39 -4.70 3.13
N ASN A 53 13.46 -4.01 3.50
CA ASN A 53 13.59 -3.46 4.85
C ASN A 53 13.13 -2.02 4.92
N VAL A 54 12.63 -1.65 6.10
CA VAL A 54 12.29 -0.25 6.37
C VAL A 54 13.54 0.59 6.17
N GLY A 55 13.39 1.70 5.46
CA GLY A 55 14.49 2.56 5.11
C GLY A 55 15.00 2.39 3.70
N GLU A 56 14.62 1.33 3.03
CA GLU A 56 15.03 1.11 1.65
C GLU A 56 14.14 1.89 0.67
N LYS A 57 14.74 2.31 -0.43
CA LYS A 57 14.01 3.01 -1.47
C LYS A 57 13.30 1.99 -2.35
N VAL A 58 12.02 2.23 -2.60
CA VAL A 58 11.19 1.28 -3.34
C VAL A 58 10.37 1.97 -4.42
N LYS A 59 10.01 1.21 -5.43
CA LYS A 59 9.02 1.60 -6.43
C LYS A 59 7.81 0.70 -6.26
N VAL A 60 6.65 1.29 -6.09
CA VAL A 60 5.39 0.56 -5.91
C VAL A 60 4.57 0.70 -7.18
N VAL A 61 4.20 -0.42 -7.77
CA VAL A 61 3.25 -0.43 -8.88
C VAL A 61 1.89 -0.72 -8.28
N PHE A 62 0.93 0.16 -8.49
CA PHE A 62 -0.35 0.05 -7.80
C PHE A 62 -1.52 0.50 -8.67
N GLY A 63 -2.70 0.12 -8.25
CA GLY A 63 -3.95 0.57 -8.82
C GLY A 63 -4.75 1.34 -7.79
N LEU A 64 -5.58 2.23 -8.26
CA LEU A 64 -6.46 3.01 -7.38
C LEU A 64 -7.85 2.39 -7.44
N ASN A 65 -8.31 1.91 -6.29
CA ASN A 65 -9.64 1.36 -6.16
C ASN A 65 -10.52 2.35 -5.43
N GLY A 66 -11.68 2.61 -5.98
CA GLY A 66 -12.66 3.44 -5.32
C GLY A 66 -13.96 2.67 -5.16
N ARG A 67 -14.62 2.85 -4.06
CA ARG A 67 -15.91 2.23 -3.88
C ARG A 67 -16.85 3.14 -3.13
N GLU A 68 -18.12 2.90 -3.35
CA GLU A 68 -19.20 3.62 -2.76
C GLU A 68 -19.87 2.76 -1.69
N TRP A 69 -20.20 3.36 -0.57
CA TRP A 69 -20.89 2.66 0.51
C TRP A 69 -22.06 3.50 0.97
N LYS A 70 -23.24 2.90 0.96
CA LYS A 70 -24.44 3.56 1.43
C LYS A 70 -24.73 3.07 2.84
N LYS A 71 -24.86 4.00 3.78
CA LYS A 71 -25.16 3.66 5.16
C LYS A 71 -26.61 3.17 5.25
N PRO A 72 -26.85 2.03 5.90
CA PRO A 72 -28.22 1.54 6.07
C PRO A 72 -29.09 2.57 6.81
N ASP A 73 -30.34 2.67 6.40
CA ASP A 73 -31.32 3.54 7.05
C ASP A 73 -31.08 5.03 6.86
N THR A 74 -30.16 5.39 5.98
CA THR A 74 -29.92 6.80 5.66
C THR A 74 -29.70 6.94 4.16
N GLU A 75 -29.70 8.18 3.70
CA GLU A 75 -29.35 8.47 2.31
C GLU A 75 -27.89 8.89 2.20
N GLU A 76 -27.15 8.79 3.29
CA GLU A 76 -25.74 9.17 3.29
C GLU A 76 -24.91 8.16 2.53
N ILE A 77 -24.08 8.64 1.61
CA ILE A 77 -23.20 7.82 0.80
C ILE A 77 -21.77 8.25 1.09
N LYS A 78 -20.90 7.26 1.33
CA LYS A 78 -19.49 7.53 1.56
C LYS A 78 -18.67 6.86 0.46
N TYR A 79 -17.55 7.47 0.15
CA TYR A 79 -16.65 6.97 -0.88
C TYR A 79 -15.30 6.66 -0.24
N PHE A 80 -14.77 5.49 -0.54
CA PHE A 80 -13.50 5.04 0.01
C PHE A 80 -12.53 4.73 -1.12
N ASN A 81 -11.32 5.22 -0.98
CA ASN A 81 -10.26 4.96 -1.95
C ASN A 81 -9.18 4.10 -1.31
N THR A 82 -8.68 3.14 -2.07
CA THR A 82 -7.61 2.26 -1.63
C THR A 82 -6.57 2.16 -2.71
N LEU A 83 -5.31 2.31 -2.34
CA LEU A 83 -4.19 2.11 -3.25
C LEU A 83 -3.73 0.68 -3.07
N VAL A 84 -4.01 -0.17 -4.06
CA VAL A 84 -3.70 -1.59 -4.00
C VAL A 84 -2.40 -1.84 -4.76
N ALA A 85 -1.37 -2.30 -4.04
CA ALA A 85 -0.08 -2.56 -4.64
C ALA A 85 -0.06 -3.92 -5.31
N PHE A 86 0.48 -3.96 -6.53
CA PHE A 86 0.64 -5.19 -7.28
C PHE A 86 2.08 -5.67 -7.26
N GLN A 87 3.04 -4.75 -7.15
CA GLN A 87 4.44 -5.08 -7.17
C GLN A 87 5.22 -4.02 -6.38
N VAL A 88 6.22 -4.45 -5.64
CA VAL A 88 7.11 -3.55 -4.92
C VAL A 88 8.53 -4.02 -5.21
N VAL A 89 9.36 -3.12 -5.73
CA VAL A 89 10.75 -3.46 -6.05
C VAL A 89 11.69 -2.45 -5.43
N LYS A 90 12.89 -2.90 -5.08
CA LYS A 90 13.92 -2.00 -4.59
C LYS A 90 14.43 -1.15 -5.74
N VAL A 91 14.74 0.10 -5.45
CA VAL A 91 15.20 1.04 -6.45
C VAL A 91 16.65 1.42 -6.17
N GLY A 92 17.47 1.27 -7.19
CA GLY A 92 18.79 1.81 -7.22
C GLY A 92 19.75 1.28 -6.22
N GLY A 93 20.83 1.94 -6.16
CA GLY A 93 21.77 1.77 -5.11
C GLY A 93 22.68 0.68 -5.25
N GLU A 94 22.35 -0.33 -5.87
CA GLU A 94 23.20 -1.36 -5.82
C GLU A 94 23.99 -1.39 -6.93
N ASN A 95 23.98 -0.65 -7.71
CA ASN A 95 24.76 -0.77 -8.68
C ASN A 95 25.73 -0.07 -8.55
N PHE A 96 26.10 -0.30 -8.23
CA PHE A 96 27.06 0.23 -8.41
C PHE A 96 28.07 0.01 -8.27
#